data_d045f6031fd884fdaf1f715482e08a2a
#
_entry.id   d045f6031fd884fdaf1f715482e08a2a
#
_cell.length_a   1.000
_cell.length_b   1.000
_cell.length_c   1.000
_cell.angle_alpha   90.00
_cell.angle_beta   90.00
_cell.angle_gamma   90.00
#
_symmetry.space_group_name_H-M   'P 1'
#
loop_
_entity.id
_entity.type
_entity.pdbx_description
1 polymer ?
#
loop_
_entity_poly.entity_id
_entity_poly.type
_entity_poly.pdbx_seq_one_letter_code
_entity_poly.pdbx_strand_id
1 'polypeptide(L)'
;MTVQDIRAFNRFYTNAIGALDYGRHLYAPYTLTESRVLYELAHAPRTDAADLRAELSLDAGYLSRILNKFEQEGLVERGPSERDPRRRSVTLTPHGREAAGLLEERARESVGRLLLSVPPEDRSRLADAMRTVREILSEGRAPRPEDVVLRGPGPGDLGWIVQRNGAVYAAEFGWNADYERLVARIVADFAEDHDPDLERVWIAELDGRPVGCVMCVRDDAPASARLRLLLVGPEARGLGIGDRLVRAVVDFARGSGYRDLVLWTNDVLGSARRIYQRHGFVLVSEQPHHSFGKDLTGQDWRLDLREPGA
;
A
#
# COMPACT_ATOMS: atom_id res chain seq x y z
N MET A 1 -0.56 12.64 -23.72
CA MET A 1 -0.91 11.22 -23.94
C MET A 1 -2.16 11.16 -24.77
N THR A 2 -2.14 10.50 -25.89
CA THR A 2 -3.26 10.42 -26.85
C THR A 2 -3.84 9.00 -26.86
N VAL A 3 -5.06 8.85 -27.41
CA VAL A 3 -5.65 7.52 -27.69
C VAL A 3 -4.70 6.66 -28.53
N GLN A 4 -3.94 7.28 -29.42
CA GLN A 4 -2.97 6.58 -30.26
C GLN A 4 -1.83 5.97 -29.48
N ASP A 5 -1.33 6.64 -28.43
CA ASP A 5 -0.25 6.13 -27.58
C ASP A 5 -0.67 4.87 -26.83
N ILE A 6 -1.89 4.88 -26.26
CA ILE A 6 -2.46 3.71 -25.58
C ILE A 6 -2.66 2.55 -26.56
N ARG A 7 -3.20 2.81 -27.76
CA ARG A 7 -3.38 1.78 -28.79
C ARG A 7 -2.07 1.19 -29.29
N ALA A 8 -1.03 2.02 -29.41
CA ALA A 8 0.32 1.56 -29.76
C ALA A 8 0.90 0.66 -28.68
N PHE A 9 0.79 1.08 -27.42
CA PHE A 9 1.20 0.28 -26.26
C PHE A 9 0.46 -1.06 -26.21
N ASN A 10 -0.86 -1.07 -26.36
CA ASN A 10 -1.65 -2.31 -26.34
C ASN A 10 -1.20 -3.29 -27.44
N ARG A 11 -0.96 -2.83 -28.67
CA ARG A 11 -0.45 -3.67 -29.76
C ARG A 11 0.94 -4.24 -29.43
N PHE A 12 1.84 -3.39 -28.95
CA PHE A 12 3.18 -3.81 -28.53
C PHE A 12 3.10 -4.85 -27.40
N TYR A 13 2.35 -4.55 -26.34
CA TYR A 13 2.30 -5.37 -25.15
C TYR A 13 1.65 -6.74 -25.41
N THR A 14 0.53 -6.81 -26.16
CA THR A 14 -0.09 -8.09 -26.53
C THR A 14 0.82 -8.99 -27.34
N ASN A 15 1.68 -8.41 -28.21
CA ASN A 15 2.72 -9.16 -28.92
C ASN A 15 3.83 -9.62 -27.96
N ALA A 16 4.32 -8.72 -27.10
CA ALA A 16 5.43 -9.01 -26.19
C ALA A 16 5.11 -10.15 -25.21
N ILE A 17 3.89 -10.22 -24.70
CA ILE A 17 3.44 -11.31 -23.80
C ILE A 17 2.94 -12.56 -24.55
N GLY A 18 2.95 -12.55 -25.88
CA GLY A 18 2.49 -13.69 -26.69
C GLY A 18 0.98 -13.94 -26.62
N ALA A 19 0.17 -12.96 -26.25
CA ALA A 19 -1.29 -13.12 -26.11
C ALA A 19 -2.00 -13.49 -27.43
N LEU A 20 -1.39 -13.18 -28.57
CA LEU A 20 -1.90 -13.49 -29.90
C LEU A 20 -1.22 -14.72 -30.56
N ASP A 21 -0.29 -15.34 -29.85
CA ASP A 21 0.46 -16.47 -30.38
C ASP A 21 -0.27 -17.79 -30.13
N TYR A 22 -1.23 -18.09 -31.01
CA TYR A 22 -1.97 -19.36 -31.00
C TYR A 22 -1.07 -20.59 -31.19
N GLY A 23 0.16 -20.44 -31.68
CA GLY A 23 1.11 -21.53 -31.93
C GLY A 23 1.86 -21.98 -30.67
N ARG A 24 1.94 -21.17 -29.64
CA ARG A 24 2.72 -21.51 -28.40
C ARG A 24 1.96 -22.32 -27.37
N HIS A 25 0.67 -22.60 -27.60
CA HIS A 25 -0.18 -23.42 -26.71
C HIS A 25 -0.08 -23.08 -25.20
N LEU A 26 0.20 -21.81 -24.88
CA LEU A 26 0.39 -21.35 -23.49
C LEU A 26 -0.78 -21.78 -22.60
N TYR A 27 -1.99 -21.66 -23.14
CA TYR A 27 -3.22 -21.96 -22.42
C TYR A 27 -3.87 -23.29 -22.83
N ALA A 28 -3.32 -24.02 -23.81
CA ALA A 28 -3.95 -25.24 -24.31
C ALA A 28 -4.08 -26.31 -23.19
N PRO A 29 -5.24 -27.00 -23.15
CA PRO A 29 -6.33 -27.02 -24.15
C PRO A 29 -7.39 -25.91 -23.95
N TYR A 30 -7.17 -24.97 -23.07
CA TYR A 30 -8.12 -23.91 -22.69
C TYR A 30 -7.92 -22.63 -23.48
N THR A 31 -8.95 -21.80 -23.57
CA THR A 31 -8.83 -20.43 -24.04
C THR A 31 -8.22 -19.53 -22.96
N LEU A 32 -7.77 -18.32 -23.32
CA LEU A 32 -7.29 -17.32 -22.37
C LEU A 32 -8.32 -17.04 -21.26
N THR A 33 -9.60 -16.89 -21.61
CA THR A 33 -10.68 -16.64 -20.65
C THR A 33 -10.90 -17.83 -19.72
N GLU A 34 -10.92 -19.04 -20.28
CA GLU A 34 -11.04 -20.27 -19.47
C GLU A 34 -9.87 -20.42 -18.48
N SER A 35 -8.65 -20.17 -18.96
CA SER A 35 -7.45 -20.21 -18.12
C SER A 35 -7.51 -19.16 -17.01
N ARG A 36 -8.04 -17.98 -17.29
CA ARG A 36 -8.23 -16.93 -16.29
C ARG A 36 -9.28 -17.34 -15.24
N VAL A 37 -10.38 -17.98 -15.64
CA VAL A 37 -11.37 -18.53 -14.71
C VAL A 37 -10.75 -19.60 -13.79
N LEU A 38 -9.95 -20.54 -14.33
CA LEU A 38 -9.25 -21.53 -13.53
C LEU A 38 -8.25 -20.90 -12.55
N TYR A 39 -7.54 -19.86 -12.99
CA TYR A 39 -6.60 -19.13 -12.14
C TYR A 39 -7.30 -18.48 -10.94
N GLU A 40 -8.42 -17.75 -11.17
CA GLU A 40 -9.16 -17.12 -10.07
C GLU A 40 -9.72 -18.15 -9.08
N LEU A 41 -10.24 -19.28 -9.59
CA LEU A 41 -10.72 -20.36 -8.73
C LEU A 41 -9.60 -21.03 -7.93
N ALA A 42 -8.37 -21.05 -8.45
CA ALA A 42 -7.21 -21.61 -7.72
C ALA A 42 -6.77 -20.72 -6.56
N HIS A 43 -6.91 -19.39 -6.70
CA HIS A 43 -6.49 -18.42 -5.70
C HIS A 43 -7.61 -18.02 -4.71
N ALA A 44 -8.85 -18.39 -5.01
CA ALA A 44 -10.00 -18.21 -4.12
C ALA A 44 -10.71 -19.55 -3.89
N PRO A 45 -10.42 -20.27 -2.80
CA PRO A 45 -10.85 -21.67 -2.60
C PRO A 45 -12.37 -21.89 -2.62
N ARG A 46 -13.17 -20.85 -2.43
CA ARG A 46 -14.64 -20.88 -2.60
C ARG A 46 -15.10 -19.53 -3.13
N THR A 47 -15.49 -19.50 -4.40
CA THR A 47 -15.94 -18.26 -5.05
C THR A 47 -17.36 -18.43 -5.54
N ASP A 48 -18.21 -17.46 -5.26
CA ASP A 48 -19.55 -17.42 -5.86
C ASP A 48 -19.44 -17.08 -7.34
N ALA A 49 -20.21 -17.74 -8.19
CA ALA A 49 -20.20 -17.47 -9.63
C ALA A 49 -20.53 -16.00 -9.98
N ALA A 50 -21.28 -15.31 -9.11
CA ALA A 50 -21.59 -13.89 -9.26
C ALA A 50 -20.36 -13.01 -9.00
N ASP A 51 -19.54 -13.35 -8.00
CA ASP A 51 -18.33 -12.61 -7.65
C ASP A 51 -17.27 -12.82 -8.74
N LEU A 52 -17.08 -14.05 -9.22
CA LEU A 52 -16.20 -14.38 -10.34
C LEU A 52 -16.58 -13.62 -11.61
N ARG A 53 -17.89 -13.50 -11.89
CA ARG A 53 -18.40 -12.73 -13.02
C ARG A 53 -18.03 -11.25 -12.92
N ALA A 54 -18.21 -10.66 -11.74
CA ALA A 54 -17.92 -9.25 -11.51
C ALA A 54 -16.42 -8.98 -11.64
N GLU A 55 -15.57 -9.83 -11.06
CA GLU A 55 -14.12 -9.68 -11.11
C GLU A 55 -13.56 -9.78 -12.54
N LEU A 56 -14.06 -10.73 -13.32
CA LEU A 56 -13.61 -10.94 -14.70
C LEU A 56 -14.38 -10.09 -15.72
N SER A 57 -15.36 -9.30 -15.31
CA SER A 57 -16.24 -8.49 -16.18
C SER A 57 -16.86 -9.32 -17.32
N LEU A 58 -17.27 -10.57 -17.02
CA LEU A 58 -17.82 -11.49 -18.01
C LEU A 58 -19.34 -11.40 -18.09
N ASP A 59 -19.87 -11.67 -19.29
CA ASP A 59 -21.30 -11.91 -19.49
C ASP A 59 -21.75 -13.17 -18.72
N ALA A 60 -22.95 -13.12 -18.12
CA ALA A 60 -23.47 -14.21 -17.30
C ALA A 60 -23.65 -15.52 -18.09
N GLY A 61 -24.13 -15.44 -19.34
CA GLY A 61 -24.32 -16.61 -20.19
C GLY A 61 -22.98 -17.21 -20.65
N TYR A 62 -21.97 -16.34 -20.85
CA TYR A 62 -20.64 -16.81 -21.25
C TYR A 62 -19.94 -17.52 -20.09
N LEU A 63 -19.93 -16.94 -18.90
CA LEU A 63 -19.37 -17.60 -17.71
C LEU A 63 -20.10 -18.92 -17.42
N SER A 64 -21.44 -18.93 -17.51
CA SER A 64 -22.21 -20.17 -17.30
C SER A 64 -21.80 -21.29 -18.27
N ARG A 65 -21.53 -20.97 -19.55
CA ARG A 65 -21.02 -21.96 -20.51
C ARG A 65 -19.66 -22.50 -20.15
N ILE A 66 -18.73 -21.63 -19.73
CA ILE A 66 -17.40 -22.05 -19.27
C ILE A 66 -17.52 -22.98 -18.05
N LEU A 67 -18.29 -22.58 -17.04
CA LEU A 67 -18.47 -23.38 -15.84
C LEU A 67 -19.19 -24.72 -16.11
N ASN A 68 -20.13 -24.78 -17.04
CA ASN A 68 -20.77 -26.03 -17.48
C ASN A 68 -19.77 -26.98 -18.16
N LYS A 69 -18.92 -26.44 -19.03
CA LYS A 69 -17.82 -27.19 -19.65
C LYS A 69 -16.89 -27.77 -18.60
N PHE A 70 -16.44 -26.93 -17.64
CA PHE A 70 -15.54 -27.37 -16.57
C PHE A 70 -16.15 -28.42 -15.65
N GLU A 71 -17.45 -28.34 -15.38
CA GLU A 71 -18.16 -29.35 -14.60
C GLU A 71 -18.23 -30.69 -15.35
N GLN A 72 -18.50 -30.66 -16.68
CA GLN A 72 -18.48 -31.83 -17.55
C GLN A 72 -17.09 -32.47 -17.66
N GLU A 73 -16.03 -31.64 -17.65
CA GLU A 73 -14.65 -32.10 -17.69
C GLU A 73 -14.11 -32.49 -16.28
N GLY A 74 -14.95 -32.39 -15.24
CA GLY A 74 -14.57 -32.74 -13.88
C GLY A 74 -13.54 -31.81 -13.23
N LEU A 75 -13.43 -30.57 -13.72
CA LEU A 75 -12.50 -29.56 -13.21
C LEU A 75 -13.08 -28.78 -12.02
N VAL A 76 -14.40 -28.60 -11.98
CA VAL A 76 -15.09 -27.86 -10.95
C VAL A 76 -16.29 -28.62 -10.39
N GLU A 77 -16.62 -28.32 -9.14
CA GLU A 77 -17.86 -28.73 -8.50
C GLU A 77 -18.65 -27.47 -8.11
N ARG A 78 -20.00 -27.57 -8.21
CA ARG A 78 -20.91 -26.50 -7.81
C ARG A 78 -21.75 -26.93 -6.63
N GLY A 79 -21.83 -26.04 -5.66
CA GLY A 79 -22.64 -26.25 -4.45
C GLY A 79 -23.48 -25.02 -4.08
N PRO A 80 -24.26 -25.10 -3.02
CA PRO A 80 -24.88 -23.93 -2.44
C PRO A 80 -23.78 -23.02 -1.83
N SER A 81 -23.96 -21.69 -1.96
CA SER A 81 -23.08 -20.74 -1.28
C SER A 81 -23.35 -20.74 0.22
N GLU A 82 -22.29 -20.69 1.02
CA GLU A 82 -22.41 -20.53 2.47
C GLU A 82 -22.88 -19.12 2.88
N ARG A 83 -22.68 -18.14 1.98
CA ARG A 83 -23.06 -16.73 2.22
C ARG A 83 -24.51 -16.42 1.88
N ASP A 84 -25.06 -17.07 0.84
CA ASP A 84 -26.42 -16.86 0.39
C ASP A 84 -26.92 -18.15 -0.31
N PRO A 85 -27.97 -18.83 0.21
CA PRO A 85 -28.52 -20.03 -0.39
C PRO A 85 -29.03 -19.87 -1.83
N ARG A 86 -29.27 -18.63 -2.26
CA ARG A 86 -29.68 -18.31 -3.64
C ARG A 86 -28.51 -18.26 -4.62
N ARG A 87 -27.26 -18.25 -4.10
CA ARG A 87 -26.04 -18.21 -4.89
C ARG A 87 -25.45 -19.61 -5.04
N ARG A 88 -24.68 -19.79 -6.10
CA ARG A 88 -23.94 -21.03 -6.35
C ARG A 88 -22.44 -20.76 -6.13
N SER A 89 -21.84 -21.51 -5.22
CA SER A 89 -20.39 -21.57 -5.09
C SER A 89 -19.79 -22.50 -6.13
N VAL A 90 -18.57 -22.18 -6.55
CA VAL A 90 -17.76 -22.98 -7.49
C VAL A 90 -16.43 -23.27 -6.81
N THR A 91 -16.00 -24.53 -6.82
CA THR A 91 -14.73 -24.99 -6.28
C THR A 91 -14.00 -25.87 -7.28
N LEU A 92 -12.67 -25.80 -7.30
CA LEU A 92 -11.87 -26.72 -8.10
C LEU A 92 -11.87 -28.12 -7.48
N THR A 93 -12.04 -29.14 -8.31
CA THR A 93 -11.73 -30.53 -7.96
C THR A 93 -10.22 -30.73 -7.83
N PRO A 94 -9.71 -31.89 -7.35
CA PRO A 94 -8.29 -32.23 -7.45
C PRO A 94 -7.76 -32.13 -8.88
N HIS A 95 -8.51 -32.63 -9.86
CA HIS A 95 -8.15 -32.53 -11.29
C HIS A 95 -8.13 -31.09 -11.79
N GLY A 96 -9.08 -30.24 -11.36
CA GLY A 96 -9.08 -28.81 -11.68
C GLY A 96 -7.88 -28.08 -11.08
N ARG A 97 -7.43 -28.44 -9.89
CA ARG A 97 -6.22 -27.87 -9.27
C ARG A 97 -4.95 -28.26 -10.03
N GLU A 98 -4.84 -29.48 -10.49
CA GLU A 98 -3.73 -29.93 -11.35
C GLU A 98 -3.70 -29.15 -12.67
N ALA A 99 -4.85 -28.99 -13.33
CA ALA A 99 -4.96 -28.22 -14.56
C ALA A 99 -4.58 -26.75 -14.36
N ALA A 100 -5.06 -26.10 -13.29
CA ALA A 100 -4.69 -24.74 -12.94
C ALA A 100 -3.20 -24.60 -12.64
N GLY A 101 -2.60 -25.54 -11.89
CA GLY A 101 -1.17 -25.58 -11.58
C GLY A 101 -0.29 -25.67 -12.84
N LEU A 102 -0.67 -26.51 -13.80
CA LEU A 102 0.04 -26.61 -15.07
C LEU A 102 -0.01 -25.32 -15.89
N LEU A 103 -1.17 -24.66 -15.91
CA LEU A 103 -1.32 -23.36 -16.59
C LEU A 103 -0.48 -22.26 -15.91
N GLU A 104 -0.43 -22.25 -14.59
CA GLU A 104 0.39 -21.30 -13.82
C GLU A 104 1.89 -21.53 -14.08
N GLU A 105 2.35 -22.77 -14.13
CA GLU A 105 3.75 -23.09 -14.46
C GLU A 105 4.12 -22.59 -15.85
N ARG A 106 3.28 -22.87 -16.86
CA ARG A 106 3.50 -22.39 -18.23
C ARG A 106 3.51 -20.85 -18.31
N ALA A 107 2.60 -20.20 -17.58
CA ALA A 107 2.58 -18.73 -17.49
C ALA A 107 3.88 -18.20 -16.86
N ARG A 108 4.34 -18.82 -15.77
CA ARG A 108 5.60 -18.48 -15.10
C ARG A 108 6.81 -18.64 -16.03
N GLU A 109 6.89 -19.74 -16.77
CA GLU A 109 7.94 -19.94 -17.77
C GLU A 109 7.90 -18.89 -18.90
N SER A 110 6.70 -18.52 -19.35
CA SER A 110 6.54 -17.51 -20.39
C SER A 110 7.00 -16.14 -19.94
N VAL A 111 6.62 -15.73 -18.72
CA VAL A 111 7.09 -14.50 -18.08
C VAL A 111 8.61 -14.58 -17.84
N GLY A 112 9.12 -15.73 -17.40
CA GLY A 112 10.56 -15.95 -17.24
C GLY A 112 11.35 -15.70 -18.54
N ARG A 113 10.86 -16.20 -19.67
CA ARG A 113 11.46 -15.94 -21.00
C ARG A 113 11.44 -14.45 -21.37
N LEU A 114 10.32 -13.77 -21.09
CA LEU A 114 10.23 -12.32 -21.30
C LEU A 114 11.29 -11.57 -20.49
N LEU A 115 11.44 -11.93 -19.20
CA LEU A 115 12.41 -11.32 -18.31
C LEU A 115 13.88 -11.59 -18.69
N LEU A 116 14.17 -12.69 -19.41
CA LEU A 116 15.51 -12.94 -19.94
C LEU A 116 15.94 -11.92 -20.99
N SER A 117 14.99 -11.30 -21.71
CA SER A 117 15.28 -10.24 -22.69
C SER A 117 15.39 -8.85 -22.06
N VAL A 118 15.10 -8.71 -20.75
CA VAL A 118 15.15 -7.44 -19.99
C VAL A 118 16.45 -7.40 -19.20
N PRO A 119 17.30 -6.38 -19.40
CA PRO A 119 18.49 -6.18 -18.58
C PRO A 119 18.15 -6.20 -17.07
N PRO A 120 19.00 -6.79 -16.21
CA PRO A 120 18.73 -6.89 -14.78
C PRO A 120 18.40 -5.55 -14.12
N GLU A 121 19.11 -4.49 -14.52
CA GLU A 121 18.94 -3.11 -14.05
C GLU A 121 17.57 -2.51 -14.41
N ASP A 122 16.94 -2.95 -15.50
CA ASP A 122 15.63 -2.45 -15.94
C ASP A 122 14.43 -3.26 -15.39
N ARG A 123 14.67 -4.41 -14.77
CA ARG A 123 13.58 -5.29 -14.28
C ARG A 123 12.73 -4.63 -13.19
N SER A 124 13.37 -3.95 -12.25
CA SER A 124 12.64 -3.19 -11.20
C SER A 124 11.81 -2.07 -11.82
N ARG A 125 12.41 -1.30 -12.74
CA ARG A 125 11.74 -0.23 -13.47
C ARG A 125 10.53 -0.72 -14.29
N LEU A 126 10.66 -1.90 -14.92
CA LEU A 126 9.54 -2.53 -15.64
C LEU A 126 8.42 -2.93 -14.68
N ALA A 127 8.74 -3.57 -13.55
CA ALA A 127 7.76 -3.95 -12.55
C ALA A 127 7.01 -2.74 -11.97
N ASP A 128 7.72 -1.66 -11.69
CA ASP A 128 7.14 -0.39 -11.20
C ASP A 128 6.23 0.26 -12.23
N ALA A 129 6.62 0.25 -13.52
CA ALA A 129 5.77 0.76 -14.60
C ALA A 129 4.48 -0.06 -14.75
N MET A 130 4.56 -1.39 -14.72
CA MET A 130 3.38 -2.27 -14.77
C MET A 130 2.46 -2.07 -13.58
N ARG A 131 3.01 -1.89 -12.40
CA ARG A 131 2.25 -1.58 -11.18
C ARG A 131 1.51 -0.25 -11.33
N THR A 132 2.20 0.79 -11.81
CA THR A 132 1.62 2.12 -12.05
C THR A 132 0.47 2.05 -13.07
N VAL A 133 0.64 1.31 -14.18
CA VAL A 133 -0.43 1.12 -15.17
C VAL A 133 -1.64 0.42 -14.53
N ARG A 134 -1.41 -0.64 -13.77
CA ARG A 134 -2.48 -1.36 -13.07
C ARG A 134 -3.23 -0.44 -12.11
N GLU A 135 -2.55 0.35 -11.31
CA GLU A 135 -3.14 1.28 -10.34
C GLU A 135 -4.01 2.36 -11.02
N ILE A 136 -3.51 2.92 -12.12
CA ILE A 136 -4.23 3.97 -12.88
C ILE A 136 -5.47 3.39 -13.58
N LEU A 137 -5.38 2.17 -14.12
CA LEU A 137 -6.46 1.54 -14.91
C LEU A 137 -7.41 0.69 -14.08
N SER A 138 -6.98 0.22 -12.91
CA SER A 138 -7.93 -0.39 -11.99
C SER A 138 -8.89 0.71 -11.58
N GLU A 139 -10.14 0.63 -11.99
CA GLU A 139 -11.25 1.29 -11.29
C GLU A 139 -11.28 0.65 -9.90
N GLY A 140 -10.31 1.08 -9.07
CA GLY A 140 -9.81 0.30 -7.96
C GLY A 140 -10.88 0.09 -6.91
N ARG A 141 -10.93 -1.08 -6.37
CA ARG A 141 -11.34 -1.29 -4.98
C ARG A 141 -10.61 -0.21 -4.16
N ALA A 142 -11.38 0.76 -3.68
CA ALA A 142 -10.80 1.82 -2.86
C ALA A 142 -9.94 1.18 -1.75
N PRO A 143 -8.70 1.63 -1.56
CA PRO A 143 -7.83 1.07 -0.55
C PRO A 143 -8.56 1.01 0.79
N ARG A 144 -8.39 -0.06 1.53
CA ARG A 144 -9.00 -0.24 2.84
C ARG A 144 -7.95 -0.07 3.94
N PRO A 145 -8.36 0.29 5.16
CA PRO A 145 -7.45 0.38 6.29
C PRO A 145 -6.61 -0.89 6.52
N GLU A 146 -7.18 -2.08 6.25
CA GLU A 146 -6.50 -3.38 6.37
C GLU A 146 -5.39 -3.62 5.35
N ASP A 147 -5.44 -2.94 4.20
CA ASP A 147 -4.42 -3.06 3.15
C ASP A 147 -3.11 -2.31 3.50
N VAL A 148 -3.15 -1.48 4.54
CA VAL A 148 -1.99 -0.70 5.01
C VAL A 148 -1.18 -1.51 6.03
N VAL A 149 0.12 -1.63 5.77
CA VAL A 149 1.09 -2.25 6.68
C VAL A 149 1.98 -1.20 7.32
N LEU A 150 2.21 -1.28 8.63
CA LEU A 150 3.25 -0.49 9.31
C LEU A 150 4.51 -1.35 9.46
N ARG A 151 5.64 -0.85 8.97
CA ARG A 151 6.94 -1.52 9.05
C ARG A 151 8.06 -0.59 9.49
N GLY A 152 9.19 -1.15 9.86
CA GLY A 152 10.43 -0.38 10.03
C GLY A 152 10.97 0.13 8.68
N PRO A 153 11.92 1.09 8.71
CA PRO A 153 12.54 1.62 7.50
C PRO A 153 13.45 0.59 6.86
N GLY A 154 13.44 0.54 5.52
CA GLY A 154 14.39 -0.17 4.68
C GLY A 154 15.29 0.79 3.89
N PRO A 155 16.22 0.25 3.06
CA PRO A 155 17.04 1.07 2.18
C PRO A 155 16.21 2.00 1.29
N GLY A 156 16.52 3.31 1.32
CA GLY A 156 15.81 4.34 0.56
C GLY A 156 14.68 5.04 1.30
N ASP A 157 14.12 4.45 2.37
CA ASP A 157 12.98 5.05 3.10
C ASP A 157 13.35 6.36 3.79
N LEU A 158 14.55 6.48 4.34
CA LEU A 158 15.00 7.74 4.97
C LEU A 158 15.07 8.87 3.93
N GLY A 159 15.59 8.60 2.74
CA GLY A 159 15.58 9.55 1.63
C GLY A 159 14.14 9.88 1.18
N TRP A 160 13.25 8.88 1.15
CA TRP A 160 11.83 9.08 0.83
C TRP A 160 11.15 10.00 1.85
N ILE A 161 11.43 9.84 3.16
CA ILE A 161 10.89 10.74 4.20
C ILE A 161 11.24 12.19 3.89
N VAL A 162 12.51 12.48 3.58
CA VAL A 162 12.95 13.85 3.26
C VAL A 162 12.23 14.39 2.04
N GLN A 163 12.30 13.67 0.93
CA GLN A 163 11.70 14.06 -0.35
C GLN A 163 10.19 14.24 -0.23
N ARG A 164 9.50 13.31 0.44
CA ARG A 164 8.04 13.33 0.51
C ARG A 164 7.51 14.45 1.42
N ASN A 165 8.18 14.68 2.56
CA ASN A 165 7.86 15.82 3.42
C ASN A 165 8.04 17.15 2.65
N GLY A 166 9.20 17.37 2.03
CA GLY A 166 9.46 18.58 1.25
C GLY A 166 8.38 18.80 0.18
N ALA A 167 8.10 17.79 -0.64
CA ALA A 167 7.15 17.90 -1.75
C ALA A 167 5.71 18.16 -1.29
N VAL A 168 5.20 17.42 -0.30
CA VAL A 168 3.81 17.55 0.17
C VAL A 168 3.59 18.89 0.86
N TYR A 169 4.47 19.31 1.74
CA TYR A 169 4.30 20.58 2.46
C TYR A 169 4.52 21.81 1.57
N ALA A 170 5.38 21.70 0.55
CA ALA A 170 5.51 22.73 -0.47
C ALA A 170 4.22 22.87 -1.29
N ALA A 171 3.64 21.76 -1.73
CA ALA A 171 2.43 21.76 -2.54
C ALA A 171 1.18 22.24 -1.77
N GLU A 172 1.01 21.84 -0.51
CA GLU A 172 -0.21 22.12 0.26
C GLU A 172 -0.15 23.42 1.06
N PHE A 173 1.02 23.80 1.56
CA PHE A 173 1.17 24.96 2.43
C PHE A 173 2.10 26.04 1.86
N GLY A 174 2.75 25.75 0.72
CA GLY A 174 3.71 26.66 0.08
C GLY A 174 4.97 26.88 0.93
N TRP A 175 5.36 25.86 1.73
CA TRP A 175 6.59 25.91 2.52
C TRP A 175 7.82 25.79 1.61
N ASN A 176 8.86 26.54 1.93
CA ASN A 176 10.09 26.58 1.15
C ASN A 176 11.09 25.49 1.55
N ALA A 177 12.27 25.48 0.92
CA ALA A 177 13.35 24.53 1.15
C ALA A 177 13.88 24.51 2.60
N ASP A 178 13.58 25.50 3.43
CA ASP A 178 13.98 25.50 4.84
C ASP A 178 13.31 24.38 5.62
N TYR A 179 12.07 24.02 5.24
CA TYR A 179 11.40 22.88 5.83
C TYR A 179 12.06 21.54 5.44
N GLU A 180 12.35 21.36 4.14
CA GLU A 180 13.05 20.16 3.67
C GLU A 180 14.43 20.01 4.34
N ARG A 181 15.16 21.13 4.50
CA ARG A 181 16.44 21.14 5.22
C ARG A 181 16.30 20.72 6.69
N LEU A 182 15.22 21.15 7.37
CA LEU A 182 14.90 20.72 8.73
C LEU A 182 14.65 19.21 8.78
N VAL A 183 13.82 18.70 7.86
CA VAL A 183 13.52 17.26 7.78
C VAL A 183 14.78 16.45 7.51
N ALA A 184 15.62 16.90 6.57
CA ALA A 184 16.88 16.23 6.25
C ALA A 184 17.81 16.13 7.46
N ARG A 185 17.90 17.19 8.29
CA ARG A 185 18.67 17.17 9.53
C ARG A 185 18.11 16.15 10.52
N ILE A 186 16.80 16.18 10.78
CA ILE A 186 16.15 15.23 11.71
C ILE A 186 16.42 13.77 11.30
N VAL A 187 16.34 13.50 10.01
CA VAL A 187 16.57 12.14 9.47
C VAL A 187 18.04 11.76 9.55
N ALA A 188 18.96 12.70 9.29
CA ALA A 188 20.40 12.47 9.42
C ALA A 188 20.81 12.18 10.86
N ASP A 189 20.35 13.01 11.81
CA ASP A 189 20.62 12.84 13.24
C ASP A 189 20.16 11.43 13.71
N PHE A 190 18.96 11.01 13.31
CA PHE A 190 18.45 9.65 13.59
C PHE A 190 19.31 8.56 12.94
N ALA A 191 19.75 8.74 11.71
CA ALA A 191 20.54 7.74 11.00
C ALA A 191 21.95 7.57 11.59
N GLU A 192 22.51 8.66 12.14
CA GLU A 192 23.86 8.69 12.70
C GLU A 192 23.93 8.07 14.09
N ASP A 193 22.97 8.41 14.99
CA ASP A 193 22.99 7.96 16.39
C ASP A 193 21.56 7.77 16.92
N HIS A 194 20.96 6.59 16.71
CA HIS A 194 19.70 6.21 17.36
C HIS A 194 19.85 4.96 18.21
N ASP A 195 19.17 4.94 19.33
CA ASP A 195 19.02 3.79 20.18
C ASP A 195 17.74 3.02 19.81
N PRO A 196 17.82 1.79 19.25
CA PRO A 196 16.65 1.06 18.80
C PRO A 196 15.65 0.69 19.91
N ASP A 197 16.06 0.72 21.17
CA ASP A 197 15.18 0.50 22.32
C ASP A 197 14.42 1.76 22.74
N LEU A 198 14.93 2.93 22.37
CA LEU A 198 14.37 4.23 22.73
C LEU A 198 13.86 5.04 21.52
N GLU A 199 14.30 4.71 20.31
CA GLU A 199 13.98 5.49 19.11
C GLU A 199 13.57 4.58 17.96
N ARG A 200 12.56 5.00 17.20
CA ARG A 200 12.03 4.19 16.09
C ARG A 200 11.38 5.03 15.00
N VAL A 201 11.48 4.53 13.78
CA VAL A 201 10.76 5.05 12.62
C VAL A 201 9.73 4.00 12.15
N TRP A 202 8.54 4.45 11.77
CA TRP A 202 7.55 3.64 11.09
C TRP A 202 7.28 4.20 9.71
N ILE A 203 7.20 3.28 8.76
CA ILE A 203 6.73 3.53 7.40
C ILE A 203 5.36 2.87 7.26
N ALA A 204 4.36 3.64 6.87
CA ALA A 204 3.09 3.09 6.41
C ALA A 204 3.22 2.76 4.93
N GLU A 205 2.99 1.50 4.59
CA GLU A 205 3.08 0.97 3.25
C GLU A 205 1.70 0.54 2.76
N LEU A 206 1.36 0.90 1.53
CA LEU A 206 0.16 0.48 0.82
C LEU A 206 0.57 -0.05 -0.55
N ASP A 207 0.19 -1.27 -0.89
CA ASP A 207 0.54 -1.93 -2.15
C ASP A 207 2.05 -1.92 -2.45
N GLY A 208 2.88 -2.12 -1.43
CA GLY A 208 4.35 -2.13 -1.55
C GLY A 208 4.97 -0.74 -1.73
N ARG A 209 4.23 0.35 -1.49
CA ARG A 209 4.73 1.73 -1.58
C ARG A 209 4.63 2.45 -0.25
N PRO A 210 5.65 3.22 0.14
CA PRO A 210 5.56 4.07 1.31
C PRO A 210 4.56 5.21 1.05
N VAL A 211 3.57 5.35 1.93
CA VAL A 211 2.51 6.37 1.84
C VAL A 211 2.39 7.22 3.09
N GLY A 212 3.14 6.91 4.14
CA GLY A 212 3.17 7.68 5.37
C GLY A 212 4.36 7.32 6.23
N CYS A 213 4.70 8.18 7.17
CA CYS A 213 5.77 7.95 8.13
C CYS A 213 5.50 8.66 9.45
N VAL A 214 6.20 8.23 10.49
CA VAL A 214 6.34 8.91 11.78
C VAL A 214 7.63 8.46 12.45
N MET A 215 8.20 9.32 13.31
CA MET A 215 9.37 8.99 14.12
C MET A 215 9.07 9.22 15.60
N CYS A 216 9.62 8.36 16.44
CA CYS A 216 9.76 8.56 17.87
C CYS A 216 11.25 8.69 18.16
N VAL A 217 11.68 9.81 18.73
CA VAL A 217 13.08 10.06 19.10
C VAL A 217 13.17 10.53 20.53
N ARG A 218 14.36 10.44 21.12
CA ARG A 218 14.62 11.01 22.44
C ARG A 218 14.38 12.52 22.43
N ASP A 219 13.88 13.06 23.53
CA ASP A 219 13.78 14.49 23.75
C ASP A 219 14.95 14.96 24.65
N ASP A 220 15.22 16.27 24.67
CA ASP A 220 16.24 16.86 25.54
C ASP A 220 15.89 16.69 27.03
N ALA A 221 14.60 16.63 27.37
CA ALA A 221 14.13 16.41 28.72
C ALA A 221 14.26 14.91 29.10
N PRO A 222 14.79 14.61 30.28
CA PRO A 222 14.95 13.24 30.78
C PRO A 222 13.60 12.47 30.80
N ALA A 223 13.61 11.22 30.37
CA ALA A 223 12.44 10.34 30.28
C ALA A 223 11.30 10.88 29.41
N SER A 224 11.60 11.77 28.49
CA SER A 224 10.66 12.28 27.48
C SER A 224 11.04 11.81 26.08
N ALA A 225 10.05 11.39 25.30
CA ALA A 225 10.20 11.13 23.88
C ALA A 225 9.56 12.25 23.05
N ARG A 226 9.98 12.37 21.80
CA ARG A 226 9.45 13.35 20.85
C ARG A 226 8.93 12.66 19.60
N LEU A 227 7.65 12.89 19.30
CA LEU A 227 7.06 12.51 18.02
C LEU A 227 7.49 13.52 16.95
N ARG A 228 8.03 13.01 15.84
CA ARG A 228 8.47 13.83 14.71
C ARG A 228 7.96 13.29 13.38
N LEU A 229 7.88 14.17 12.38
CA LEU A 229 7.68 13.87 10.97
C LEU A 229 6.46 12.96 10.69
N LEU A 230 5.32 13.22 11.39
CA LEU A 230 4.06 12.57 11.03
C LEU A 230 3.61 13.08 9.66
N LEU A 231 3.62 12.20 8.67
CA LEU A 231 3.14 12.46 7.32
C LEU A 231 2.24 11.34 6.85
N VAL A 232 1.16 11.70 6.16
CA VAL A 232 0.35 10.78 5.32
C VAL A 232 0.19 11.43 3.96
N GLY A 233 0.62 10.73 2.92
CA GLY A 233 0.50 11.17 1.53
C GLY A 233 -0.96 11.43 1.16
N PRO A 234 -1.24 12.45 0.34
CA PRO A 234 -2.60 12.81 -0.09
C PRO A 234 -3.38 11.61 -0.64
N GLU A 235 -2.71 10.73 -1.38
CA GLU A 235 -3.25 9.53 -2.02
C GLU A 235 -3.76 8.46 -1.04
N ALA A 236 -3.32 8.51 0.22
CA ALA A 236 -3.64 7.50 1.23
C ALA A 236 -4.41 8.08 2.44
N ARG A 237 -4.91 9.31 2.33
CA ARG A 237 -5.74 9.92 3.37
C ARG A 237 -7.10 9.27 3.44
N GLY A 238 -7.73 9.34 4.61
CA GLY A 238 -9.03 8.69 4.86
C GLY A 238 -8.94 7.23 5.31
N LEU A 239 -7.76 6.60 5.22
CA LEU A 239 -7.52 5.20 5.61
C LEU A 239 -7.15 5.01 7.10
N GLY A 240 -7.25 6.05 7.93
CA GLY A 240 -6.88 5.98 9.34
C GLY A 240 -5.36 5.84 9.62
N ILE A 241 -4.51 6.02 8.61
CA ILE A 241 -3.04 5.81 8.71
C ILE A 241 -2.42 6.71 9.79
N GLY A 242 -2.78 8.00 9.79
CA GLY A 242 -2.23 8.94 10.78
C GLY A 242 -2.54 8.53 12.22
N ASP A 243 -3.73 8.04 12.48
CA ASP A 243 -4.15 7.53 13.79
C ASP A 243 -3.35 6.28 14.18
N ARG A 244 -3.16 5.33 13.26
CA ARG A 244 -2.35 4.12 13.47
C ARG A 244 -0.87 4.46 13.73
N LEU A 245 -0.30 5.42 13.00
CA LEU A 245 1.07 5.87 13.19
C LEU A 245 1.27 6.52 14.57
N VAL A 246 0.38 7.42 14.98
CA VAL A 246 0.47 8.06 16.30
C VAL A 246 0.28 7.03 17.41
N ARG A 247 -0.65 6.09 17.27
CA ARG A 247 -0.83 4.97 18.22
C ARG A 247 0.45 4.15 18.35
N ALA A 248 1.09 3.79 17.24
CA ALA A 248 2.34 3.03 17.28
C ALA A 248 3.46 3.76 18.04
N VAL A 249 3.55 5.09 17.88
CA VAL A 249 4.51 5.92 18.67
C VAL A 249 4.14 5.92 20.14
N VAL A 250 2.87 6.10 20.50
CA VAL A 250 2.40 6.11 21.89
C VAL A 250 2.69 4.77 22.58
N ASP A 251 2.35 3.67 21.91
CA ASP A 251 2.55 2.31 22.44
C ASP A 251 4.05 2.02 22.63
N PHE A 252 4.87 2.39 21.66
CA PHE A 252 6.32 2.25 21.75
C PHE A 252 6.90 3.09 22.88
N ALA A 253 6.54 4.37 22.97
CA ALA A 253 7.06 5.26 24.01
C ALA A 253 6.69 4.77 25.42
N ARG A 254 5.49 4.23 25.63
CA ARG A 254 5.11 3.56 26.88
C ARG A 254 5.97 2.32 27.15
N GLY A 255 6.11 1.45 26.14
CA GLY A 255 6.89 0.22 26.25
C GLY A 255 8.38 0.47 26.53
N SER A 256 8.94 1.59 26.04
CA SER A 256 10.31 2.02 26.29
C SER A 256 10.50 2.76 27.63
N GLY A 257 9.43 2.93 28.42
CA GLY A 257 9.51 3.51 29.76
C GLY A 257 9.56 5.04 29.80
N TYR A 258 9.22 5.71 28.71
CA TYR A 258 9.07 7.16 28.71
C TYR A 258 7.88 7.59 29.58
N ARG A 259 8.02 8.73 30.24
CA ARG A 259 6.97 9.34 31.08
C ARG A 259 6.09 10.29 30.29
N ASP A 260 6.69 10.95 29.30
CA ASP A 260 6.06 11.98 28.50
C ASP A 260 6.37 11.77 27.02
N LEU A 261 5.39 12.06 26.17
CA LEU A 261 5.59 12.17 24.75
C LEU A 261 5.23 13.59 24.33
N VAL A 262 6.19 14.30 23.74
CA VAL A 262 6.00 15.67 23.29
C VAL A 262 6.05 15.76 21.76
N LEU A 263 5.46 16.80 21.21
CA LEU A 263 5.59 17.13 19.80
C LEU A 263 5.48 18.64 19.60
N TRP A 264 6.03 19.11 18.51
CA TRP A 264 5.85 20.46 18.02
C TRP A 264 5.19 20.41 16.64
N THR A 265 4.23 21.30 16.40
CA THR A 265 3.47 21.37 15.14
C THR A 265 3.10 22.82 14.85
N ASN A 266 2.46 23.06 13.70
CA ASN A 266 1.92 24.37 13.36
C ASN A 266 0.37 24.34 13.36
N ASP A 267 -0.23 25.48 13.68
CA ASP A 267 -1.68 25.69 13.76
C ASP A 267 -2.42 25.33 12.46
N VAL A 268 -1.80 25.56 11.30
CA VAL A 268 -2.34 25.23 9.97
C VAL A 268 -2.52 23.73 9.75
N LEU A 269 -1.86 22.86 10.53
CA LEU A 269 -1.90 21.41 10.39
C LEU A 269 -3.11 20.79 11.14
N GLY A 270 -4.31 21.27 10.83
CA GLY A 270 -5.54 20.92 11.55
C GLY A 270 -5.86 19.42 11.60
N SER A 271 -5.50 18.65 10.58
CA SER A 271 -5.73 17.19 10.58
C SER A 271 -4.83 16.47 11.58
N ALA A 272 -3.55 16.83 11.66
CA ALA A 272 -2.61 16.26 12.61
C ALA A 272 -3.02 16.62 14.05
N ARG A 273 -3.41 17.89 14.30
CA ARG A 273 -3.89 18.35 15.61
C ARG A 273 -5.08 17.53 16.12
N ARG A 274 -6.07 17.24 15.26
CA ARG A 274 -7.22 16.39 15.62
C ARG A 274 -6.78 14.96 15.99
N ILE A 275 -5.77 14.42 15.36
CA ILE A 275 -5.21 13.11 15.71
C ILE A 275 -4.56 13.19 17.09
N TYR A 276 -3.73 14.17 17.35
CA TYR A 276 -3.07 14.35 18.65
C TYR A 276 -4.08 14.48 19.80
N GLN A 277 -5.14 15.29 19.60
CA GLN A 277 -6.21 15.44 20.59
C GLN A 277 -6.92 14.11 20.89
N ARG A 278 -7.23 13.29 19.86
CA ARG A 278 -7.83 11.97 20.07
C ARG A 278 -6.95 11.01 20.87
N HIS A 279 -5.63 11.14 20.75
CA HIS A 279 -4.66 10.36 21.53
C HIS A 279 -4.33 10.94 22.88
N GLY A 280 -5.02 11.99 23.32
CA GLY A 280 -4.88 12.57 24.65
C GLY A 280 -3.75 13.61 24.79
N PHE A 281 -3.13 14.05 23.70
CA PHE A 281 -2.20 15.16 23.76
C PHE A 281 -2.94 16.45 24.13
N VAL A 282 -2.34 17.23 24.99
CA VAL A 282 -2.81 18.57 25.39
C VAL A 282 -1.86 19.65 24.88
N LEU A 283 -2.43 20.78 24.45
CA LEU A 283 -1.67 21.96 24.04
C LEU A 283 -1.02 22.58 25.28
N VAL A 284 0.29 22.77 25.26
CA VAL A 284 1.07 23.33 26.37
C VAL A 284 1.38 24.81 26.12
N SER A 285 1.82 25.12 24.91
CA SER A 285 2.18 26.48 24.52
C SER A 285 1.95 26.72 23.04
N GLU A 286 1.79 27.97 22.66
CA GLU A 286 1.81 28.39 21.27
C GLU A 286 2.50 29.74 21.11
N GLN A 287 3.24 29.89 20.01
CA GLN A 287 3.99 31.12 19.75
C GLN A 287 4.02 31.43 18.25
N PRO A 288 3.76 32.69 17.86
CA PRO A 288 3.97 33.15 16.49
C PRO A 288 5.46 33.06 16.11
N HIS A 289 5.72 32.64 14.89
CA HIS A 289 7.06 32.63 14.32
C HIS A 289 7.04 32.78 12.80
N HIS A 290 8.16 33.20 12.23
CA HIS A 290 8.36 33.22 10.78
C HIS A 290 9.31 32.07 10.41
N SER A 291 8.78 31.05 9.73
CA SER A 291 9.58 29.91 9.27
C SER A 291 9.01 29.37 7.97
N PHE A 292 9.86 28.69 7.18
CA PHE A 292 9.48 28.06 5.92
C PHE A 292 8.88 29.03 4.89
N GLY A 293 9.26 30.35 5.02
CA GLY A 293 8.73 31.42 4.17
C GLY A 293 7.30 31.84 4.49
N LYS A 294 6.78 31.54 5.67
CA LYS A 294 5.41 31.85 6.13
C LYS A 294 5.40 32.33 7.58
N ASP A 295 4.41 33.18 7.88
CA ASP A 295 4.03 33.49 9.26
C ASP A 295 3.12 32.37 9.76
N LEU A 296 3.51 31.72 10.85
CA LEU A 296 2.88 30.53 11.41
C LEU A 296 2.76 30.67 12.93
N THR A 297 1.89 29.85 13.53
CA THR A 297 1.84 29.69 14.98
C THR A 297 2.30 28.28 15.33
N GLY A 298 3.52 28.20 15.92
CA GLY A 298 4.06 26.94 16.46
C GLY A 298 3.36 26.56 17.74
N GLN A 299 3.12 25.28 17.92
CA GLN A 299 2.38 24.72 19.06
C GLN A 299 3.15 23.55 19.65
N ASP A 300 3.38 23.60 20.96
CA ASP A 300 3.93 22.48 21.73
C ASP A 300 2.78 21.69 22.36
N TRP A 301 2.81 20.38 22.16
CA TRP A 301 1.83 19.46 22.69
C TRP A 301 2.51 18.39 23.52
N ARG A 302 1.84 17.92 24.60
CA ARG A 302 2.34 16.89 25.51
C ARG A 302 1.27 15.86 25.82
N LEU A 303 1.70 14.60 25.90
CA LEU A 303 0.93 13.47 26.41
C LEU A 303 1.67 12.88 27.61
N ASP A 304 1.00 12.81 28.76
CA ASP A 304 1.48 12.06 29.93
C ASP A 304 1.25 10.56 29.65
N LEU A 305 2.31 9.78 29.67
CA LEU A 305 2.29 8.34 29.38
C LEU A 305 2.13 7.48 30.64
N ARG A 306 2.18 8.08 31.82
CA ARG A 306 1.96 7.36 33.08
C ARG A 306 0.52 6.87 33.15
N GLU A 307 0.31 5.68 33.68
CA GLU A 307 -1.05 5.20 33.92
C GLU A 307 -1.78 6.15 34.90
N PRO A 308 -3.06 6.46 34.64
CA PRO A 308 -3.84 7.24 35.60
C PRO A 308 -4.03 6.38 36.87
N GLY A 309 -3.19 6.64 37.91
CA GLY A 309 -3.38 6.04 39.24
C GLY A 309 -2.30 5.07 39.72
N ALA A 310 -1.03 5.25 39.35
CA ALA A 310 0.10 4.63 40.04
C ALA A 310 0.67 5.57 41.11
#